data_4c6475bbc143bcd930af9f89bcf18049
#
_entry.id   4c6475bbc143bcd930af9f89bcf18049
#
_cell.length_a   1.000
_cell.length_b   1.000
_cell.length_c   1.000
_cell.angle_alpha   90.00
_cell.angle_beta   90.00
_cell.angle_gamma   90.00
#
_symmetry.space_group_name_H-M   'P 1'
#
loop_
_entity.id
_entity.type
_entity.pdbx_description
1 polymer ?
#
loop_
_entity_poly.entity_id
_entity_poly.type
_entity_poly.pdbx_seq_one_letter_code
_entity_poly.pdbx_strand_id
1 'polypeptide(L)'
;TARMQELYSEPIKPDLITARIAEINNAGVISCASITPQRTEKYAEEILQSELDVLVIQGTVVTAEHVSKTKDPLNLKTFVRDFPIPTIVGGCASYEAALHLMRTGAAGILVGVGPGHACTTRGVLGIGVPQATAIADARAARTRHLDETGVYVHVIADGGMATGGDIAKAIVCGADAVMVGSPLAAATEAPGQGFHWGMATFHPTLPRGTRVETTTRGTLKEILLGPATQNDGRLNLC
;
A
#
# COMPACT_ATOMS: atom_id res chain seq x y z
N THR A 1 8.72 -21.92 -14.89
CA THR A 1 9.69 -20.98 -14.28
C THR A 1 10.42 -20.19 -15.35
N ALA A 2 11.02 -20.84 -16.39
CA ALA A 2 11.79 -20.14 -17.45
C ALA A 2 10.97 -19.04 -18.15
N ARG A 3 9.73 -19.32 -18.56
CA ARG A 3 8.84 -18.32 -19.18
C ARG A 3 8.55 -17.13 -18.24
N MET A 4 8.39 -17.39 -16.94
CA MET A 4 8.19 -16.32 -15.95
C MET A 4 9.45 -15.50 -15.78
N GLN A 5 10.62 -16.13 -15.75
CA GLN A 5 11.89 -15.40 -15.67
C GLN A 5 12.11 -14.52 -16.90
N GLU A 6 11.79 -15.02 -18.09
CA GLU A 6 11.83 -14.25 -19.33
C GLU A 6 10.93 -13.02 -19.27
N LEU A 7 9.67 -13.16 -18.85
CA LEU A 7 8.73 -12.05 -18.71
C LEU A 7 9.21 -11.01 -17.68
N TYR A 8 9.77 -11.46 -16.57
CA TYR A 8 10.28 -10.56 -15.53
C TYR A 8 11.66 -9.96 -15.85
N SER A 9 12.36 -10.46 -16.87
CA SER A 9 13.62 -9.86 -17.33
C SER A 9 13.43 -8.64 -18.22
N GLU A 10 12.19 -8.43 -18.75
CA GLU A 10 11.87 -7.26 -19.53
C GLU A 10 12.11 -5.97 -18.72
N PRO A 11 12.79 -4.98 -19.30
CA PRO A 11 13.00 -3.71 -18.61
C PRO A 11 11.69 -2.94 -18.42
N ILE A 12 11.66 -2.11 -17.38
CA ILE A 12 10.56 -1.16 -17.23
C ILE A 12 10.63 -0.14 -18.36
N LYS A 13 9.54 0.02 -19.07
CA LYS A 13 9.39 0.97 -20.18
C LYS A 13 8.72 2.24 -19.66
N PRO A 14 9.43 3.38 -19.61
CA PRO A 14 8.89 4.63 -19.06
C PRO A 14 7.58 5.06 -19.73
N ASP A 15 7.47 4.93 -21.04
CA ASP A 15 6.26 5.27 -21.80
C ASP A 15 5.00 4.53 -21.31
N LEU A 16 5.17 3.30 -20.79
CA LEU A 16 4.05 2.53 -20.24
C LEU A 16 3.62 3.08 -18.88
N ILE A 17 4.49 3.71 -18.10
CA ILE A 17 4.12 4.36 -16.84
C ILE A 17 3.12 5.48 -17.16
N THR A 18 3.51 6.39 -18.06
CA THR A 18 2.65 7.50 -18.48
C THR A 18 1.35 7.01 -19.12
N ALA A 19 1.42 6.00 -20.00
CA ALA A 19 0.23 5.46 -20.66
C ALA A 19 -0.77 4.83 -19.67
N ARG A 20 -0.30 4.09 -18.67
CA ARG A 20 -1.19 3.46 -17.65
C ARG A 20 -1.81 4.49 -16.72
N ILE A 21 -1.08 5.52 -16.33
CA ILE A 21 -1.62 6.62 -15.53
C ILE A 21 -2.67 7.40 -16.32
N ALA A 22 -2.38 7.70 -17.59
CA ALA A 22 -3.33 8.36 -18.48
C ALA A 22 -4.65 7.58 -18.65
N GLU A 23 -4.62 6.25 -18.68
CA GLU A 23 -5.84 5.42 -18.71
C GLU A 23 -6.70 5.62 -17.46
N ILE A 24 -6.08 5.76 -16.28
CA ILE A 24 -6.80 6.02 -15.04
C ILE A 24 -7.40 7.43 -15.07
N ASN A 25 -6.63 8.43 -15.46
CA ASN A 25 -7.08 9.82 -15.55
C ASN A 25 -8.25 9.97 -16.55
N ASN A 26 -8.17 9.30 -17.70
CA ASN A 26 -9.22 9.31 -18.73
C ASN A 26 -10.53 8.63 -18.26
N ALA A 27 -10.46 7.78 -17.24
CA ALA A 27 -11.66 7.23 -16.60
C ALA A 27 -12.37 8.22 -15.67
N GLY A 28 -11.82 9.43 -15.46
CA GLY A 28 -12.41 10.48 -14.62
C GLY A 28 -12.33 10.20 -13.13
N VAL A 29 -11.35 9.42 -12.70
CA VAL A 29 -11.10 9.09 -11.29
C VAL A 29 -9.72 9.58 -10.87
N ILE A 30 -9.51 9.78 -9.56
CA ILE A 30 -8.22 10.17 -8.99
C ILE A 30 -7.20 9.07 -9.27
N SER A 31 -6.10 9.42 -9.89
CA SER A 31 -5.01 8.51 -10.16
C SER A 31 -4.06 8.38 -8.98
N CYS A 32 -3.79 7.14 -8.59
CA CYS A 32 -2.88 6.84 -7.50
C CYS A 32 -1.95 5.70 -7.91
N ALA A 33 -0.64 5.91 -7.85
CA ALA A 33 0.34 4.90 -8.22
C ALA A 33 1.41 4.73 -7.16
N SER A 34 1.86 3.48 -6.96
CA SER A 34 2.89 3.17 -5.98
C SER A 34 4.24 2.87 -6.62
N ILE A 35 5.30 3.29 -5.95
CA ILE A 35 6.69 3.04 -6.32
C ILE A 35 7.50 2.64 -5.08
N THR A 36 8.55 1.85 -5.29
CA THR A 36 9.47 1.54 -4.18
C THR A 36 10.47 2.67 -3.96
N PRO A 37 10.96 2.90 -2.73
CA PRO A 37 11.94 3.94 -2.44
C PRO A 37 13.17 3.91 -3.37
N GLN A 38 13.64 2.71 -3.72
CA GLN A 38 14.82 2.53 -4.57
C GLN A 38 14.64 2.98 -6.02
N ARG A 39 13.41 3.19 -6.45
CA ARG A 39 13.07 3.56 -7.83
C ARG A 39 12.48 4.95 -7.96
N THR A 40 12.18 5.59 -6.82
CA THR A 40 11.46 6.87 -6.77
C THR A 40 12.19 7.96 -7.56
N GLU A 41 13.46 8.21 -7.27
CA GLU A 41 14.23 9.23 -7.97
C GLU A 41 14.39 8.93 -9.47
N LYS A 42 14.55 7.66 -9.81
CA LYS A 42 14.74 7.23 -11.19
C LYS A 42 13.55 7.55 -12.11
N TYR A 43 12.33 7.47 -11.59
CA TYR A 43 11.10 7.65 -12.38
C TYR A 43 10.32 8.89 -11.97
N ALA A 44 10.93 9.80 -11.20
CA ALA A 44 10.26 11.01 -10.73
C ALA A 44 9.79 11.90 -11.87
N GLU A 45 10.60 12.03 -12.92
CA GLU A 45 10.27 12.85 -14.08
C GLU A 45 9.09 12.29 -14.89
N GLU A 46 9.09 10.98 -15.17
CA GLU A 46 7.99 10.32 -15.86
C GLU A 46 6.68 10.40 -15.06
N ILE A 47 6.78 10.29 -13.73
CA ILE A 47 5.62 10.43 -12.85
C ILE A 47 5.06 11.86 -12.92
N LEU A 48 5.91 12.88 -12.90
CA LEU A 48 5.48 14.28 -13.04
C LEU A 48 4.81 14.54 -14.40
N GLN A 49 5.38 14.00 -15.49
CA GLN A 49 4.83 14.14 -16.83
C GLN A 49 3.51 13.41 -17.03
N SER A 50 3.20 12.43 -16.18
CA SER A 50 1.98 11.61 -16.29
C SER A 50 0.74 12.25 -15.67
N GLU A 51 0.86 13.41 -15.04
CA GLU A 51 -0.23 14.09 -14.32
C GLU A 51 -0.87 13.20 -13.23
N LEU A 52 -0.04 12.46 -12.50
CA LEU A 52 -0.48 11.63 -11.38
C LEU A 52 -1.02 12.50 -10.23
N ASP A 53 -2.20 12.16 -9.70
CA ASP A 53 -2.81 12.92 -8.59
C ASP A 53 -2.16 12.60 -7.23
N VAL A 54 -1.82 11.33 -6.98
CA VAL A 54 -1.26 10.88 -5.70
C VAL A 54 -0.12 9.88 -5.93
N LEU A 55 1.04 10.16 -5.35
CA LEU A 55 2.18 9.24 -5.34
C LEU A 55 2.21 8.44 -4.03
N VAL A 56 2.44 7.13 -4.11
CA VAL A 56 2.67 6.27 -2.94
C VAL A 56 4.10 5.74 -2.96
N ILE A 57 4.91 6.11 -1.99
CA ILE A 57 6.24 5.51 -1.80
C ILE A 57 6.11 4.40 -0.77
N GLN A 58 6.12 3.15 -1.26
CA GLN A 58 5.80 1.98 -0.47
C GLN A 58 6.92 0.94 -0.43
N GLY A 59 7.22 0.47 0.76
CA GLY A 59 8.05 -0.71 1.03
C GLY A 59 7.45 -1.53 2.16
N THR A 60 8.06 -2.68 2.50
CA THR A 60 7.64 -3.49 3.65
C THR A 60 7.75 -2.69 4.93
N VAL A 61 8.86 -1.96 5.08
CA VAL A 61 9.10 -0.93 6.07
C VAL A 61 9.76 0.24 5.38
N VAL A 62 9.29 1.44 5.60
CA VAL A 62 9.92 2.67 5.14
C VAL A 62 10.27 3.52 6.36
N THR A 63 11.49 4.03 6.38
CA THR A 63 11.96 4.95 7.41
C THR A 63 12.32 6.30 6.78
N ALA A 64 12.19 7.37 7.56
CA ALA A 64 12.62 8.70 7.11
C ALA A 64 14.15 8.82 7.02
N GLU A 65 14.85 7.99 7.80
CA GLU A 65 16.32 7.93 7.86
C GLU A 65 16.75 6.51 7.48
N HIS A 66 17.11 6.33 6.22
CA HIS A 66 17.62 5.04 5.72
C HIS A 66 19.13 5.11 5.60
N VAL A 67 19.81 4.05 6.05
CA VAL A 67 21.27 3.91 5.92
C VAL A 67 21.56 2.79 4.92
N SER A 68 22.34 3.08 3.90
CA SER A 68 22.82 2.09 2.92
C SER A 68 24.33 2.13 2.81
N LYS A 69 24.94 0.94 2.62
CA LYS A 69 26.38 0.82 2.38
C LYS A 69 26.75 0.85 0.90
N THR A 70 25.77 0.74 0.01
CA THR A 70 26.02 0.51 -1.42
C THR A 70 25.49 1.60 -2.34
N LYS A 71 24.55 2.41 -1.88
CA LYS A 71 23.96 3.53 -2.65
C LYS A 71 23.53 4.61 -1.67
N ASP A 72 23.52 5.84 -2.13
CA ASP A 72 22.87 6.92 -1.41
C ASP A 72 21.36 6.61 -1.30
N PRO A 73 20.81 6.51 -0.09
CA PRO A 73 19.39 6.24 0.09
C PRO A 73 18.57 7.47 -0.29
N LEU A 74 17.34 7.23 -0.75
CA LEU A 74 16.37 8.29 -0.95
C LEU A 74 16.22 9.12 0.32
N ASN A 75 16.53 10.42 0.25
CA ASN A 75 16.19 11.35 1.31
C ASN A 75 14.70 11.69 1.22
N LEU A 76 13.90 10.93 1.94
CA LEU A 76 12.45 11.01 1.87
C LEU A 76 11.93 12.40 2.23
N LYS A 77 12.53 13.05 3.25
CA LYS A 77 12.14 14.40 3.69
C LYS A 77 12.38 15.45 2.60
N THR A 78 13.52 15.41 1.94
CA THR A 78 13.83 16.34 0.84
C THR A 78 12.94 16.05 -0.35
N PHE A 79 12.82 14.78 -0.74
CA PHE A 79 12.01 14.38 -1.88
C PHE A 79 10.53 14.79 -1.71
N VAL A 80 9.90 14.42 -0.60
CA VAL A 80 8.48 14.69 -0.36
C VAL A 80 8.18 16.19 -0.29
N ARG A 81 9.10 16.98 0.29
CA ARG A 81 8.93 18.44 0.36
C ARG A 81 9.02 19.12 -1.00
N ASP A 82 9.94 18.64 -1.83
CA ASP A 82 10.28 19.30 -3.10
C ASP A 82 9.43 18.73 -4.27
N PHE A 83 8.74 17.61 -4.06
CA PHE A 83 7.91 16.96 -5.07
C PHE A 83 6.48 17.52 -5.05
N PRO A 84 5.95 18.04 -6.18
CA PRO A 84 4.70 18.80 -6.17
C PRO A 84 3.44 17.94 -6.02
N ILE A 85 3.54 16.61 -6.17
CA ILE A 85 2.41 15.69 -6.07
C ILE A 85 2.25 15.26 -4.59
N PRO A 86 1.02 15.28 -4.03
CA PRO A 86 0.75 14.73 -2.71
C PRO A 86 1.29 13.32 -2.57
N THR A 87 2.14 13.09 -1.55
CA THR A 87 2.84 11.83 -1.40
C THR A 87 2.40 11.11 -0.12
N ILE A 88 2.02 9.84 -0.27
CA ILE A 88 1.75 8.91 0.82
C ILE A 88 2.99 8.03 1.01
N VAL A 89 3.40 7.76 2.24
CA VAL A 89 4.61 6.98 2.53
C VAL A 89 4.33 5.85 3.52
N GLY A 90 5.00 4.71 3.37
CA GLY A 90 4.87 3.59 4.32
C GLY A 90 5.46 2.28 3.80
N GLY A 91 5.43 1.15 4.57
CA GLY A 91 4.67 0.98 5.82
C GLY A 91 5.44 1.24 7.10
N CYS A 92 4.70 1.56 8.09
CA CYS A 92 5.15 1.67 9.47
C CYS A 92 4.17 0.96 10.42
N ALA A 93 4.58 0.71 11.67
CA ALA A 93 3.74 0.02 12.65
C ALA A 93 3.98 0.46 14.09
N SER A 94 4.65 1.59 14.33
CA SER A 94 4.87 2.15 15.66
C SER A 94 4.64 3.65 15.68
N TYR A 95 4.43 4.19 16.88
CA TYR A 95 4.27 5.61 17.12
C TYR A 95 5.44 6.43 16.57
N GLU A 96 6.67 6.04 16.88
CA GLU A 96 7.89 6.74 16.50
C GLU A 96 8.07 6.74 14.98
N ALA A 97 7.90 5.58 14.33
CA ALA A 97 8.02 5.47 12.89
C ALA A 97 6.94 6.31 12.19
N ALA A 98 5.70 6.26 12.67
CA ALA A 98 4.61 7.07 12.13
C ALA A 98 4.91 8.58 12.26
N LEU A 99 5.35 9.03 13.43
CA LEU A 99 5.69 10.44 13.66
C LEU A 99 6.86 10.90 12.76
N HIS A 100 7.88 10.07 12.58
CA HIS A 100 9.00 10.38 11.69
C HIS A 100 8.55 10.53 10.23
N LEU A 101 7.69 9.61 9.75
CA LEU A 101 7.15 9.70 8.39
C LEU A 101 6.27 10.94 8.20
N MET A 102 5.41 11.28 9.17
CA MET A 102 4.60 12.50 9.12
C MET A 102 5.47 13.75 9.01
N ARG A 103 6.59 13.79 9.74
CA ARG A 103 7.55 14.92 9.75
C ARG A 103 8.34 15.07 8.43
N THR A 104 8.23 14.14 7.49
CA THR A 104 8.77 14.33 6.14
C THR A 104 7.95 15.27 5.28
N GLY A 105 6.73 15.60 5.71
CA GLY A 105 5.76 16.39 4.92
C GLY A 105 4.79 15.55 4.11
N ALA A 106 4.74 14.23 4.35
CA ALA A 106 3.81 13.34 3.67
C ALA A 106 2.35 13.74 3.90
N ALA A 107 1.52 13.63 2.88
CA ALA A 107 0.08 13.85 2.96
C ALA A 107 -0.64 12.72 3.71
N GLY A 108 -0.07 11.52 3.69
CA GLY A 108 -0.58 10.36 4.40
C GLY A 108 0.50 9.32 4.67
N ILE A 109 0.22 8.42 5.60
CA ILE A 109 1.10 7.29 5.92
C ILE A 109 0.35 5.95 5.82
N LEU A 110 1.02 4.91 5.31
CA LEU A 110 0.54 3.55 5.32
C LEU A 110 0.93 2.87 6.62
N VAL A 111 -0.05 2.34 7.34
CA VAL A 111 0.14 1.69 8.64
C VAL A 111 -0.16 0.21 8.54
N GLY A 112 0.87 -0.59 8.79
CA GLY A 112 0.82 -2.05 8.77
C GLY A 112 2.13 -2.63 8.26
N VAL A 113 2.66 -3.61 8.98
CA VAL A 113 3.82 -4.40 8.58
C VAL A 113 3.42 -5.88 8.65
N GLY A 114 3.19 -6.45 7.48
CA GLY A 114 2.86 -7.85 7.33
C GLY A 114 1.45 -8.30 7.72
N PRO A 115 0.40 -7.45 7.85
CA PRO A 115 -0.93 -7.93 8.22
C PRO A 115 -1.73 -8.52 7.05
N GLY A 116 -1.29 -8.31 5.82
CA GLY A 116 -1.98 -8.76 4.62
C GLY A 116 -2.01 -10.29 4.49
N HIS A 117 -3.08 -10.83 3.92
CA HIS A 117 -3.27 -12.27 3.75
C HIS A 117 -2.16 -12.93 2.90
N ALA A 118 -1.68 -12.24 1.86
CA ALA A 118 -0.60 -12.73 1.01
C ALA A 118 0.80 -12.43 1.56
N CYS A 119 0.91 -11.74 2.70
CA CYS A 119 2.20 -11.34 3.24
C CYS A 119 2.85 -12.46 4.06
N THR A 120 4.14 -12.69 3.82
CA THR A 120 4.94 -13.70 4.53
C THR A 120 5.85 -13.10 5.60
N THR A 121 5.93 -11.79 5.71
CA THR A 121 6.86 -11.07 6.59
C THR A 121 6.78 -11.54 8.04
N ARG A 122 5.57 -11.66 8.61
CA ARG A 122 5.38 -12.09 10.00
C ARG A 122 5.82 -13.52 10.24
N GLY A 123 5.53 -14.42 9.29
CA GLY A 123 5.92 -15.82 9.39
C GLY A 123 7.43 -16.05 9.17
N VAL A 124 8.06 -15.28 8.30
CA VAL A 124 9.48 -15.44 7.94
C VAL A 124 10.41 -14.70 8.90
N LEU A 125 10.08 -13.45 9.23
CA LEU A 125 10.94 -12.61 10.08
C LEU A 125 10.55 -12.64 11.55
N GLY A 126 9.39 -13.17 11.90
CA GLY A 126 8.87 -13.20 13.27
C GLY A 126 8.54 -11.81 13.84
N ILE A 127 8.37 -10.80 12.97
CA ILE A 127 8.05 -9.44 13.36
C ILE A 127 6.62 -9.07 12.95
N GLY A 128 5.97 -8.24 13.75
CA GLY A 128 4.65 -7.72 13.45
C GLY A 128 4.03 -7.03 14.66
N VAL A 129 3.11 -6.12 14.39
CA VAL A 129 2.30 -5.45 15.40
C VAL A 129 0.84 -5.73 15.06
N PRO A 130 -0.03 -6.05 16.04
CA PRO A 130 -1.46 -6.15 15.79
C PRO A 130 -1.99 -4.87 15.15
N GLN A 131 -2.80 -5.02 14.09
CA GLN A 131 -3.17 -3.87 13.25
C GLN A 131 -3.92 -2.78 14.02
N ALA A 132 -4.81 -3.16 14.94
CA ALA A 132 -5.52 -2.19 15.78
C ALA A 132 -4.55 -1.37 16.66
N THR A 133 -3.52 -2.01 17.21
CA THR A 133 -2.47 -1.34 17.99
C THR A 133 -1.66 -0.38 17.13
N ALA A 134 -1.21 -0.84 15.95
CA ALA A 134 -0.43 -0.01 15.04
C ALA A 134 -1.20 1.24 14.58
N ILE A 135 -2.51 1.10 14.30
CA ILE A 135 -3.38 2.22 13.93
C ILE A 135 -3.54 3.20 15.11
N ALA A 136 -3.77 2.70 16.31
CA ALA A 136 -3.91 3.54 17.51
C ALA A 136 -2.63 4.33 17.80
N ASP A 137 -1.46 3.71 17.65
CA ASP A 137 -0.16 4.36 17.78
C ASP A 137 0.04 5.44 16.72
N ALA A 138 -0.28 5.15 15.46
CA ALA A 138 -0.19 6.11 14.37
C ALA A 138 -1.15 7.30 14.54
N ARG A 139 -2.37 7.03 15.06
CA ARG A 139 -3.32 8.09 15.44
C ARG A 139 -2.75 9.00 16.52
N ALA A 140 -2.15 8.42 17.56
CA ALA A 140 -1.52 9.20 18.62
C ALA A 140 -0.37 10.07 18.06
N ALA A 141 0.46 9.53 17.18
CA ALA A 141 1.50 10.26 16.47
C ALA A 141 0.92 11.40 15.62
N ARG A 142 -0.18 11.17 14.91
CA ARG A 142 -0.89 12.20 14.13
C ARG A 142 -1.41 13.33 15.01
N THR A 143 -2.02 13.01 16.14
CA THR A 143 -2.49 14.03 17.09
C THR A 143 -1.34 14.94 17.53
N ARG A 144 -0.24 14.34 17.94
CA ARG A 144 0.96 15.11 18.30
C ARG A 144 1.50 15.94 17.13
N HIS A 145 1.60 15.36 15.94
CA HIS A 145 2.07 16.08 14.76
C HIS A 145 1.18 17.29 14.43
N LEU A 146 -0.14 17.11 14.50
CA LEU A 146 -1.12 18.17 14.29
C LEU A 146 -0.98 19.30 15.33
N ASP A 147 -0.81 18.94 16.62
CA ASP A 147 -0.60 19.90 17.70
C ASP A 147 0.70 20.70 17.53
N GLU A 148 1.77 20.05 17.05
CA GLU A 148 3.09 20.68 16.83
C GLU A 148 3.13 21.55 15.56
N THR A 149 2.41 21.19 14.50
CA THR A 149 2.61 21.77 13.15
C THR A 149 1.37 22.41 12.54
N GLY A 150 0.19 22.09 13.06
CA GLY A 150 -1.09 22.47 12.44
C GLY A 150 -1.43 21.65 11.18
N VAL A 151 -0.61 20.66 10.80
CA VAL A 151 -0.79 19.86 9.57
C VAL A 151 -1.41 18.51 9.90
N TYR A 152 -2.54 18.20 9.25
CA TYR A 152 -3.17 16.90 9.34
C TYR A 152 -2.57 15.93 8.33
N VAL A 153 -2.12 14.77 8.81
CA VAL A 153 -1.58 13.69 7.98
C VAL A 153 -2.52 12.48 8.05
N HIS A 154 -2.95 11.98 6.90
CA HIS A 154 -3.90 10.86 6.84
C HIS A 154 -3.24 9.55 7.27
N VAL A 155 -3.97 8.77 8.09
CA VAL A 155 -3.58 7.42 8.52
C VAL A 155 -4.35 6.40 7.69
N ILE A 156 -3.66 5.61 6.89
CA ILE A 156 -4.25 4.61 6.00
C ILE A 156 -3.88 3.22 6.54
N ALA A 157 -4.87 2.44 6.97
CA ALA A 157 -4.63 1.08 7.44
C ALA A 157 -4.35 0.15 6.27
N ASP A 158 -3.12 -0.34 6.16
CA ASP A 158 -2.65 -1.19 5.08
C ASP A 158 -2.58 -2.67 5.50
N GLY A 159 -3.48 -3.46 4.93
CA GLY A 159 -3.55 -4.90 5.09
C GLY A 159 -4.42 -5.39 6.25
N GLY A 160 -4.89 -6.64 6.12
CA GLY A 160 -5.72 -7.29 7.12
C GLY A 160 -7.23 -6.97 7.03
N MET A 161 -7.66 -6.26 6.00
CA MET A 161 -9.06 -5.89 5.78
C MET A 161 -9.76 -6.98 4.96
N ALA A 162 -10.46 -7.89 5.62
CA ALA A 162 -11.16 -9.01 4.99
C ALA A 162 -12.68 -8.84 4.98
N THR A 163 -13.22 -8.06 5.91
CA THR A 163 -14.67 -7.86 6.11
C THR A 163 -14.97 -6.38 6.42
N GLY A 164 -16.24 -5.98 6.30
CA GLY A 164 -16.70 -4.66 6.73
C GLY A 164 -16.43 -4.38 8.22
N GLY A 165 -16.50 -5.42 9.06
CA GLY A 165 -16.16 -5.31 10.48
C GLY A 165 -14.68 -4.98 10.73
N ASP A 166 -13.76 -5.45 9.87
CA ASP A 166 -12.35 -5.09 9.96
C ASP A 166 -12.13 -3.63 9.56
N ILE A 167 -12.85 -3.18 8.52
CA ILE A 167 -12.83 -1.77 8.09
C ILE A 167 -13.36 -0.87 9.21
N ALA A 168 -14.52 -1.20 9.78
CA ALA A 168 -15.11 -0.44 10.88
C ALA A 168 -14.16 -0.34 12.08
N LYS A 169 -13.52 -1.45 12.47
CA LYS A 169 -12.50 -1.46 13.52
C LYS A 169 -11.32 -0.54 13.21
N ALA A 170 -10.81 -0.58 11.97
CA ALA A 170 -9.69 0.26 11.57
C ALA A 170 -10.04 1.75 11.70
N ILE A 171 -11.22 2.16 11.25
CA ILE A 171 -11.70 3.55 11.36
C ILE A 171 -11.87 3.95 12.83
N VAL A 172 -12.50 3.11 13.65
CA VAL A 172 -12.66 3.38 15.10
C VAL A 172 -11.31 3.49 15.82
N CYS A 173 -10.32 2.69 15.44
CA CYS A 173 -8.96 2.80 15.97
C CYS A 173 -8.24 4.10 15.55
N GLY A 174 -8.72 4.77 14.50
CA GLY A 174 -8.22 6.09 14.09
C GLY A 174 -7.63 6.16 12.69
N ALA A 175 -7.87 5.16 11.83
CA ALA A 175 -7.58 5.27 10.41
C ALA A 175 -8.58 6.18 9.71
N ASP A 176 -8.13 6.91 8.70
CA ASP A 176 -8.96 7.74 7.82
C ASP A 176 -9.41 6.95 6.58
N ALA A 177 -8.62 5.97 6.20
CA ALA A 177 -8.88 5.09 5.07
C ALA A 177 -8.28 3.70 5.30
N VAL A 178 -8.67 2.74 4.46
CA VAL A 178 -8.15 1.37 4.49
C VAL A 178 -7.69 0.94 3.11
N MET A 179 -6.65 0.11 3.06
CA MET A 179 -6.21 -0.55 1.83
C MET A 179 -6.79 -1.96 1.77
N VAL A 180 -7.54 -2.23 0.71
CA VAL A 180 -8.26 -3.49 0.50
C VAL A 180 -7.60 -4.25 -0.65
N GLY A 181 -7.16 -5.47 -0.41
CA GLY A 181 -6.50 -6.32 -1.41
C GLY A 181 -7.23 -7.64 -1.63
N SER A 182 -7.16 -8.56 -0.68
CA SER A 182 -7.70 -9.92 -0.82
C SER A 182 -9.19 -9.99 -1.14
N PRO A 183 -10.08 -9.13 -0.58
CA PRO A 183 -11.48 -9.11 -0.98
C PRO A 183 -11.68 -8.76 -2.46
N LEU A 184 -10.89 -7.83 -3.00
CA LEU A 184 -10.95 -7.47 -4.42
C LEU A 184 -10.36 -8.57 -5.31
N ALA A 185 -9.33 -9.29 -4.83
CA ALA A 185 -8.77 -10.44 -5.53
C ALA A 185 -9.77 -11.62 -5.63
N ALA A 186 -10.79 -11.65 -4.76
CA ALA A 186 -11.87 -12.64 -4.79
C ALA A 186 -12.99 -12.32 -5.80
N ALA A 187 -12.91 -11.19 -6.49
CA ALA A 187 -13.88 -10.83 -7.53
C ALA A 187 -13.68 -11.66 -8.80
N THR A 188 -14.78 -11.94 -9.50
CA THR A 188 -14.73 -12.62 -10.81
C THR A 188 -13.99 -11.82 -11.86
N GLU A 189 -13.99 -10.49 -11.74
CA GLU A 189 -13.28 -9.56 -12.62
C GLU A 189 -11.79 -9.44 -12.30
N ALA A 190 -11.33 -9.98 -11.16
CA ALA A 190 -9.94 -9.90 -10.77
C ALA A 190 -9.02 -10.62 -11.77
N PRO A 191 -7.96 -9.98 -12.29
CA PRO A 191 -7.10 -10.55 -13.32
C PRO A 191 -6.31 -11.79 -12.85
N GLY A 192 -6.19 -11.99 -11.54
CA GLY A 192 -5.52 -13.14 -10.93
C GLY A 192 -6.27 -14.46 -11.04
N GLN A 193 -7.55 -14.45 -11.44
CA GLN A 193 -8.38 -15.64 -11.65
C GLN A 193 -8.26 -16.66 -10.51
N GLY A 194 -8.55 -16.24 -9.28
CA GLY A 194 -8.46 -17.09 -8.10
C GLY A 194 -7.08 -17.13 -7.43
N PHE A 195 -6.16 -16.30 -7.87
CA PHE A 195 -4.85 -16.14 -7.23
C PHE A 195 -4.50 -14.69 -6.98
N HIS A 196 -3.78 -14.43 -5.90
CA HIS A 196 -3.10 -13.16 -5.68
C HIS A 196 -1.75 -13.39 -4.98
N TRP A 197 -0.94 -12.35 -4.85
CA TRP A 197 0.39 -12.42 -4.26
C TRP A 197 0.82 -11.10 -3.64
N GLY A 198 1.71 -11.18 -2.66
CA GLY A 198 2.31 -10.01 -2.05
C GLY A 198 3.38 -9.39 -2.94
N MET A 199 3.50 -8.08 -2.91
CA MET A 199 4.48 -7.31 -3.70
C MET A 199 5.93 -7.71 -3.39
N ALA A 200 6.23 -8.06 -2.13
CA ALA A 200 7.57 -8.36 -1.63
C ALA A 200 7.78 -9.85 -1.29
N THR A 201 6.87 -10.73 -1.74
CA THR A 201 6.96 -12.16 -1.41
C THR A 201 8.19 -12.79 -2.08
N PHE A 202 9.02 -13.43 -1.28
CA PHE A 202 10.24 -14.09 -1.75
C PHE A 202 9.94 -15.36 -2.55
N HIS A 203 10.75 -15.58 -3.58
CA HIS A 203 10.84 -16.85 -4.30
C HIS A 203 12.28 -17.09 -4.75
N PRO A 204 12.85 -18.31 -4.58
CA PRO A 204 14.24 -18.56 -4.86
C PRO A 204 14.68 -18.35 -6.32
N THR A 205 13.76 -18.46 -7.27
CA THR A 205 14.07 -18.39 -8.71
C THR A 205 13.22 -17.36 -9.48
N LEU A 206 12.26 -16.71 -8.84
CA LEU A 206 11.42 -15.68 -9.44
C LEU A 206 11.57 -14.35 -8.70
N PRO A 207 11.41 -13.22 -9.38
CA PRO A 207 11.45 -11.90 -8.75
C PRO A 207 10.36 -11.68 -7.69
N ARG A 208 9.24 -12.41 -7.80
CA ARG A 208 8.12 -12.39 -6.86
C ARG A 208 7.64 -13.81 -6.60
N GLY A 209 7.27 -14.03 -5.37
CA GLY A 209 7.09 -15.36 -4.87
C GLY A 209 5.67 -15.87 -4.84
N THR A 210 5.34 -16.42 -3.70
CA THR A 210 4.21 -17.31 -3.48
C THR A 210 2.89 -16.72 -3.92
N ARG A 211 2.13 -17.48 -4.72
CA ARG A 211 0.72 -17.23 -4.96
C ARG A 211 -0.08 -17.67 -3.75
N VAL A 212 -1.12 -16.94 -3.45
CA VAL A 212 -2.15 -17.33 -2.50
C VAL A 212 -3.40 -17.67 -3.28
N GLU A 213 -3.93 -18.86 -3.10
CA GLU A 213 -5.21 -19.23 -3.65
C GLU A 213 -6.31 -18.44 -2.97
N THR A 214 -7.22 -17.90 -3.77
CA THR A 214 -8.30 -17.03 -3.30
C THR A 214 -9.61 -17.55 -3.87
N THR A 215 -10.50 -18.03 -3.02
CA THR A 215 -11.83 -18.45 -3.45
C THR A 215 -12.59 -17.28 -4.04
N THR A 216 -13.04 -17.42 -5.27
CA THR A 216 -13.93 -16.44 -5.91
C THR A 216 -15.25 -16.35 -5.15
N ARG A 217 -15.69 -15.13 -4.84
CA ARG A 217 -16.89 -14.86 -4.02
C ARG A 217 -18.04 -14.25 -4.79
N GLY A 218 -17.81 -13.79 -6.01
CA GLY A 218 -18.80 -13.12 -6.85
C GLY A 218 -18.19 -11.96 -7.63
N THR A 219 -19.04 -11.12 -8.18
CA THR A 219 -18.64 -9.89 -8.86
C THR A 219 -18.14 -8.85 -7.87
N LEU A 220 -17.34 -7.89 -8.34
CA LEU A 220 -16.90 -6.76 -7.54
C LEU A 220 -18.07 -6.01 -6.89
N LYS A 221 -19.18 -5.84 -7.65
CA LYS A 221 -20.39 -5.20 -7.16
C LYS A 221 -21.02 -6.00 -6.00
N GLU A 222 -21.09 -7.31 -6.11
CA GLU A 222 -21.62 -8.16 -5.03
C GLU A 222 -20.74 -8.17 -3.80
N ILE A 223 -19.41 -8.14 -3.97
CA ILE A 223 -18.47 -8.07 -2.86
C ILE A 223 -18.57 -6.74 -2.11
N LEU A 224 -18.73 -5.63 -2.85
CA LEU A 224 -18.79 -4.30 -2.25
C LEU A 224 -20.17 -3.94 -1.73
N LEU A 225 -21.22 -4.23 -2.47
CA LEU A 225 -22.58 -3.70 -2.26
C LEU A 225 -23.66 -4.78 -2.08
N GLY A 226 -23.33 -6.06 -2.26
CA GLY A 226 -24.29 -7.16 -2.15
C GLY A 226 -24.80 -7.36 -0.71
N PRO A 227 -25.93 -8.04 -0.51
CA PRO A 227 -26.42 -8.36 0.81
C PRO A 227 -25.47 -9.33 1.53
N ALA A 228 -25.36 -9.20 2.86
CA ALA A 228 -24.66 -10.17 3.67
C ALA A 228 -25.31 -11.54 3.52
N THR A 229 -24.55 -12.57 3.20
CA THR A 229 -25.06 -13.93 3.14
C THR A 229 -25.16 -14.50 4.54
N GLN A 230 -26.29 -15.13 4.87
CA GLN A 230 -26.50 -15.70 6.21
C GLN A 230 -25.54 -16.86 6.54
N ASN A 231 -24.89 -17.45 5.53
CA ASN A 231 -24.14 -18.68 5.69
C ASN A 231 -22.67 -18.52 6.09
N ASP A 232 -22.08 -17.35 5.96
CA ASP A 232 -20.66 -17.15 6.28
C ASP A 232 -20.40 -16.07 7.33
N GLY A 233 -21.44 -15.43 7.86
CA GLY A 233 -21.34 -14.39 8.87
C GLY A 233 -20.52 -13.17 8.43
N ARG A 234 -20.26 -13.03 7.14
CA ARG A 234 -19.46 -11.93 6.60
C ARG A 234 -20.35 -10.81 6.14
N LEU A 235 -20.09 -9.64 6.69
CA LEU A 235 -20.67 -8.41 6.20
C LEU A 235 -19.97 -8.01 4.89
N ASN A 236 -20.70 -7.32 4.03
CA ASN A 236 -20.12 -6.65 2.88
C ASN A 236 -19.10 -5.59 3.31
N LEU A 237 -18.27 -5.12 2.39
CA LEU A 237 -17.27 -4.10 2.67
C LEU A 237 -17.86 -2.70 2.91
N CYS A 238 -19.11 -2.50 2.55
CA CYS A 238 -19.84 -1.24 2.78
C CYS A 238 -20.82 -1.36 3.93
#